data_9b5bad70e8c940cd5048ef301b762af4
#
_entry.id   9b5bad70e8c940cd5048ef301b762af4
#
_cell.length_a   1.000
_cell.length_b   1.000
_cell.length_c   1.000
_cell.angle_alpha   90.00
_cell.angle_beta   90.00
_cell.angle_gamma   90.00
#
_symmetry.space_group_name_H-M   'P 1'
#
loop_
_entity.id
_entity.type
_entity.pdbx_description
1 polymer ?
#
loop_
_entity_poly.entity_id
_entity_poly.type
_entity_poly.pdbx_seq_one_letter_code
_entity_poly.pdbx_strand_id
1 'polypeptide(L)'
;KQFSSKSKKQKLTTLEGKEVSFGDVLNQYKGKTIVLEVWASWCSDCVKAMPKLKELQANNPEVDFVFISMDKDFEKWQSGIQKHELKGDQYWAADGMKGAFGKSIDLDWIPRYIVLDKDQKVVLYRAIETDFETIQTTLKNLK
;
A
#
# COMPACT_ATOMS: atom_id res chain seq x y z
N LYS A 1 15.52 -0.33 -8.45
CA LYS A 1 15.26 1.08 -8.19
C LYS A 1 14.49 1.22 -6.90
N GLN A 2 14.91 2.10 -6.04
CA GLN A 2 14.27 2.36 -4.76
C GLN A 2 13.40 3.62 -4.85
N PHE A 3 12.52 3.81 -3.85
CA PHE A 3 11.80 5.06 -3.71
C PHE A 3 12.78 6.21 -3.50
N SER A 4 12.43 7.36 -4.05
CA SER A 4 13.27 8.56 -3.95
C SER A 4 13.31 9.09 -2.52
N SER A 5 14.34 9.91 -2.22
CA SER A 5 14.40 10.63 -0.95
C SER A 5 13.17 11.51 -0.75
N LYS A 6 12.65 12.09 -1.85
CA LYS A 6 11.46 12.93 -1.80
C LYS A 6 10.24 12.15 -1.33
N SER A 7 10.01 10.92 -1.85
CA SER A 7 8.92 10.07 -1.38
C SER A 7 9.09 9.68 0.08
N LYS A 8 10.32 9.30 0.47
CA LYS A 8 10.61 8.84 1.84
C LYS A 8 10.40 9.91 2.88
N LYS A 9 10.50 11.19 2.53
CA LYS A 9 10.28 12.31 3.45
C LYS A 9 8.81 12.60 3.71
N GLN A 10 7.92 12.08 2.88
CA GLN A 10 6.50 12.37 2.99
C GLN A 10 5.91 11.77 4.26
N LYS A 11 4.94 12.48 4.84
CA LYS A 11 4.34 12.11 6.11
C LYS A 11 3.12 11.23 5.92
N LEU A 12 3.01 10.23 6.79
CA LEU A 12 1.85 9.36 6.91
C LEU A 12 1.41 9.38 8.37
N THR A 13 0.17 8.99 8.61
CA THR A 13 -0.40 8.94 9.95
C THR A 13 -0.69 7.50 10.34
N THR A 14 -0.31 7.12 11.56
CA THR A 14 -0.57 5.79 12.09
C THR A 14 -2.01 5.69 12.64
N LEU A 15 -2.43 4.47 12.98
CA LEU A 15 -3.74 4.24 13.61
C LEU A 15 -3.88 4.94 14.96
N GLU A 16 -2.75 5.21 15.64
CA GLU A 16 -2.72 5.96 16.91
C GLU A 16 -2.72 7.47 16.71
N GLY A 17 -2.76 7.92 15.46
CA GLY A 17 -2.75 9.35 15.14
C GLY A 17 -1.37 9.99 15.14
N LYS A 18 -0.31 9.19 15.15
CA LYS A 18 1.06 9.69 15.11
C LYS A 18 1.52 9.91 13.67
N GLU A 19 2.32 10.94 13.48
CA GLU A 19 2.93 11.23 12.19
C GLU A 19 4.27 10.50 12.07
N VAL A 20 4.46 9.80 10.95
CA VAL A 20 5.70 9.09 10.62
C VAL A 20 6.06 9.38 9.18
N SER A 21 7.35 9.26 8.82
CA SER A 21 7.73 9.39 7.42
C SER A 21 7.52 8.06 6.68
N PHE A 22 7.28 8.14 5.38
CA PHE A 22 7.21 6.95 4.55
C PHE A 22 8.51 6.13 4.64
N GLY A 23 9.66 6.82 4.72
CA GLY A 23 10.94 6.15 4.91
C GLY A 23 11.01 5.33 6.20
N ASP A 24 10.47 5.88 7.30
CA ASP A 24 10.40 5.16 8.57
C ASP A 24 9.53 3.91 8.46
N VAL A 25 8.42 4.03 7.74
CA VAL A 25 7.55 2.88 7.47
C VAL A 25 8.32 1.80 6.72
N LEU A 26 8.97 2.17 5.61
CA LEU A 26 9.74 1.21 4.80
C LEU A 26 10.86 0.53 5.59
N ASN A 27 11.50 1.28 6.50
CA ASN A 27 12.61 0.74 7.31
C ASN A 27 12.18 -0.44 8.17
N GLN A 28 10.90 -0.56 8.51
CA GLN A 28 10.39 -1.67 9.30
C GLN A 28 10.40 -3.00 8.53
N TYR A 29 10.53 -2.94 7.20
CA TYR A 29 10.41 -4.12 6.34
C TYR A 29 11.71 -4.49 5.63
N LYS A 30 12.83 -3.98 6.09
CA LYS A 30 14.14 -4.36 5.52
C LYS A 30 14.32 -5.87 5.58
N GLY A 31 14.76 -6.45 4.47
CA GLY A 31 14.95 -7.90 4.37
C GLY A 31 13.67 -8.68 4.08
N LYS A 32 12.55 -8.00 3.87
CA LYS A 32 11.26 -8.63 3.58
C LYS A 32 10.69 -8.14 2.26
N THR A 33 10.02 -9.06 1.55
CA THR A 33 9.21 -8.68 0.39
C THR A 33 7.90 -8.10 0.89
N ILE A 34 7.52 -6.94 0.37
CA ILE A 34 6.26 -6.30 0.76
C ILE A 34 5.43 -5.91 -0.45
N VAL A 35 4.12 -5.87 -0.24
CA VAL A 35 3.17 -5.29 -1.18
C VAL A 35 2.55 -4.07 -0.50
N LEU A 36 2.71 -2.91 -1.13
CA LEU A 36 2.02 -1.70 -0.72
C LEU A 36 0.73 -1.62 -1.50
N GLU A 37 -0.38 -1.40 -0.81
CA GLU A 37 -1.65 -1.09 -1.46
C GLU A 37 -2.07 0.32 -1.13
N VAL A 38 -2.25 1.14 -2.15
CA VAL A 38 -2.81 2.48 -2.01
C VAL A 38 -4.30 2.39 -2.35
N TRP A 39 -5.15 2.82 -1.44
CA TRP A 39 -6.59 2.61 -1.53
C TRP A 39 -7.37 3.74 -0.84
N ALA A 40 -8.69 3.65 -0.88
CA ALA A 40 -9.56 4.48 -0.05
C ALA A 40 -10.87 3.72 0.20
N SER A 41 -11.52 4.00 1.31
CA SER A 41 -12.77 3.32 1.67
C SER A 41 -13.92 3.66 0.71
N TRP A 42 -13.87 4.84 0.08
CA TRP A 42 -14.88 5.29 -0.89
C TRP A 42 -14.64 4.74 -2.31
N CYS A 43 -13.55 4.06 -2.53
CA CYS A 43 -13.13 3.62 -3.87
C CYS A 43 -13.79 2.30 -4.23
N SER A 44 -14.74 2.31 -5.18
CA SER A 44 -15.47 1.11 -5.57
C SER A 44 -14.57 0.04 -6.18
N ASP A 45 -13.59 0.43 -6.99
CA ASP A 45 -12.64 -0.52 -7.59
C ASP A 45 -11.75 -1.17 -6.53
N CYS A 46 -11.40 -0.43 -5.48
CA CYS A 46 -10.65 -0.98 -4.35
C CYS A 46 -11.49 -2.04 -3.62
N VAL A 47 -12.74 -1.73 -3.33
CA VAL A 47 -13.66 -2.64 -2.63
C VAL A 47 -13.92 -3.91 -3.44
N LYS A 48 -14.17 -3.75 -4.74
CA LYS A 48 -14.40 -4.89 -5.64
C LYS A 48 -13.19 -5.81 -5.74
N ALA A 49 -11.99 -5.27 -5.57
CA ALA A 49 -10.74 -6.04 -5.66
C ALA A 49 -10.43 -6.82 -4.38
N MET A 50 -11.10 -6.53 -3.27
CA MET A 50 -10.74 -7.13 -1.97
C MET A 50 -10.78 -8.66 -1.92
N PRO A 51 -11.74 -9.35 -2.55
CA PRO A 51 -11.67 -10.82 -2.57
C PRO A 51 -10.39 -11.34 -3.22
N LYS A 52 -9.97 -10.74 -4.32
CA LYS A 52 -8.71 -11.13 -4.99
C LYS A 52 -7.49 -10.76 -4.16
N LEU A 53 -7.55 -9.64 -3.47
CA LEU A 53 -6.47 -9.24 -2.55
C LEU A 53 -6.30 -10.28 -1.43
N LYS A 54 -7.40 -10.70 -0.83
CA LYS A 54 -7.35 -11.69 0.25
C LYS A 54 -6.83 -13.05 -0.23
N GLU A 55 -7.18 -13.42 -1.45
CA GLU A 55 -6.63 -14.61 -2.09
C GLU A 55 -5.12 -14.47 -2.30
N LEU A 56 -4.68 -13.31 -2.78
CA LEU A 56 -3.25 -13.03 -2.93
C LEU A 56 -2.51 -13.14 -1.60
N GLN A 57 -3.09 -12.60 -0.54
CA GLN A 57 -2.51 -12.70 0.81
C GLN A 57 -2.43 -14.15 1.26
N ALA A 58 -3.48 -14.93 1.05
CA ALA A 58 -3.49 -16.34 1.44
C ALA A 58 -2.44 -17.15 0.69
N ASN A 59 -2.20 -16.82 -0.58
CA ASN A 59 -1.21 -17.50 -1.41
C ASN A 59 0.23 -17.07 -1.11
N ASN A 60 0.43 -16.00 -0.36
CA ASN A 60 1.75 -15.42 -0.08
C ASN A 60 1.88 -15.08 1.41
N PRO A 61 1.80 -16.08 2.32
CA PRO A 61 1.79 -15.81 3.76
C PRO A 61 3.10 -15.22 4.28
N GLU A 62 4.20 -15.35 3.54
CA GLU A 62 5.49 -14.80 3.90
C GLU A 62 5.68 -13.34 3.50
N VAL A 63 4.73 -12.78 2.73
CA VAL A 63 4.80 -11.40 2.24
C VAL A 63 4.01 -10.49 3.18
N ASP A 64 4.60 -9.36 3.55
CA ASP A 64 3.92 -8.35 4.35
C ASP A 64 3.14 -7.40 3.45
N PHE A 65 1.90 -7.15 3.82
CA PHE A 65 1.03 -6.21 3.11
C PHE A 65 0.89 -4.94 3.93
N VAL A 66 1.15 -3.81 3.29
CA VAL A 66 1.12 -2.48 3.92
C VAL A 66 0.13 -1.63 3.14
N PHE A 67 -0.88 -1.11 3.84
CA PHE A 67 -1.95 -0.34 3.22
C PHE A 67 -1.77 1.14 3.52
N ILE A 68 -1.94 1.97 2.50
CA ILE A 68 -1.89 3.43 2.65
C ILE A 68 -3.21 3.99 2.10
N SER A 69 -4.00 4.58 2.99
CA SER A 69 -5.31 5.13 2.64
C SER A 69 -5.22 6.56 2.14
N MET A 70 -6.00 6.86 1.11
CA MET A 70 -6.21 8.19 0.57
C MET A 70 -7.53 8.81 1.05
N ASP A 71 -8.16 8.23 2.08
CA ASP A 71 -9.36 8.81 2.68
C ASP A 71 -9.07 10.22 3.19
N LYS A 72 -10.09 11.07 3.17
CA LYS A 72 -9.98 12.44 3.66
C LYS A 72 -10.28 12.57 5.15
N ASP A 73 -10.76 11.49 5.77
CA ASP A 73 -11.29 11.50 7.12
C ASP A 73 -10.73 10.33 7.89
N PHE A 74 -10.18 10.61 9.06
CA PHE A 74 -9.57 9.59 9.93
C PHE A 74 -10.56 8.50 10.31
N GLU A 75 -11.78 8.89 10.68
CA GLU A 75 -12.80 7.93 11.10
C GLU A 75 -13.27 7.04 9.95
N LYS A 76 -13.42 7.60 8.77
CA LYS A 76 -13.80 6.82 7.58
C LYS A 76 -12.72 5.82 7.20
N TRP A 77 -11.47 6.21 7.35
CA TRP A 77 -10.35 5.30 7.16
C TRP A 77 -10.44 4.10 8.10
N GLN A 78 -10.58 4.37 9.41
CA GLN A 78 -10.68 3.31 10.40
C GLN A 78 -11.91 2.42 10.17
N SER A 79 -13.06 3.02 9.88
CA SER A 79 -14.29 2.27 9.60
C SER A 79 -14.12 1.37 8.38
N GLY A 80 -13.43 1.85 7.36
CA GLY A 80 -13.17 1.07 6.15
C GLY A 80 -12.32 -0.16 6.42
N ILE A 81 -11.27 -0.01 7.24
CA ILE A 81 -10.44 -1.14 7.65
C ILE A 81 -11.27 -2.22 8.33
N GLN A 82 -12.11 -1.81 9.28
CA GLN A 82 -12.94 -2.74 10.04
C GLN A 82 -14.01 -3.38 9.15
N LYS A 83 -14.71 -2.57 8.37
CA LYS A 83 -15.79 -3.04 7.49
C LYS A 83 -15.30 -4.11 6.53
N HIS A 84 -14.13 -3.90 5.95
CA HIS A 84 -13.58 -4.82 4.94
C HIS A 84 -12.63 -5.85 5.53
N GLU A 85 -12.44 -5.84 6.85
CA GLU A 85 -11.59 -6.80 7.56
C GLU A 85 -10.21 -6.92 6.92
N LEU A 86 -9.59 -5.76 6.66
CA LEU A 86 -8.27 -5.73 6.04
C LEU A 86 -7.19 -6.21 7.01
N LYS A 87 -6.37 -7.13 6.55
CA LYS A 87 -5.23 -7.67 7.31
C LYS A 87 -3.94 -7.10 6.78
N GLY A 88 -3.16 -6.49 7.65
CA GLY A 88 -1.88 -5.89 7.29
C GLY A 88 -1.69 -4.58 8.03
N ASP A 89 -0.53 -3.98 7.84
CA ASP A 89 -0.21 -2.71 8.51
C ASP A 89 -0.90 -1.56 7.79
N GLN A 90 -1.42 -0.61 8.56
CA GLN A 90 -2.29 0.43 8.05
C GLN A 90 -1.71 1.82 8.32
N TYR A 91 -1.68 2.64 7.26
CA TYR A 91 -1.23 4.04 7.33
C TYR A 91 -2.19 4.92 6.54
N TRP A 92 -2.17 6.20 6.85
CA TRP A 92 -3.07 7.19 6.25
C TRP A 92 -2.28 8.34 5.66
N ALA A 93 -2.50 8.66 4.39
CA ALA A 93 -2.00 9.87 3.74
C ALA A 93 -3.10 10.92 3.81
N ALA A 94 -3.09 11.73 4.86
CA ALA A 94 -4.20 12.63 5.21
C ALA A 94 -4.48 13.69 4.15
N ASP A 95 -3.49 14.03 3.33
CA ASP A 95 -3.65 15.02 2.26
C ASP A 95 -4.22 14.45 0.95
N GLY A 96 -4.50 13.15 0.91
CA GLY A 96 -5.22 12.51 -0.18
C GLY A 96 -4.41 12.31 -1.45
N MET A 97 -5.12 11.95 -2.53
CA MET A 97 -4.50 11.55 -3.80
C MET A 97 -3.64 12.63 -4.44
N LYS A 98 -4.04 13.89 -4.29
CA LYS A 98 -3.32 15.03 -4.88
C LYS A 98 -2.35 15.68 -3.90
N GLY A 99 -2.18 15.10 -2.73
CA GLY A 99 -1.26 15.58 -1.73
C GLY A 99 0.19 15.24 -2.07
N ALA A 100 1.10 15.65 -1.19
CA ALA A 100 2.53 15.50 -1.43
C ALA A 100 2.96 14.04 -1.54
N PHE A 101 2.42 13.15 -0.70
CA PHE A 101 2.75 11.73 -0.79
C PHE A 101 2.29 11.14 -2.12
N GLY A 102 1.02 11.35 -2.47
CA GLY A 102 0.47 10.84 -3.73
C GLY A 102 1.27 11.30 -4.94
N LYS A 103 1.61 12.60 -4.98
CA LYS A 103 2.44 13.12 -6.07
C LYS A 103 3.81 12.47 -6.12
N SER A 104 4.40 12.18 -4.97
CA SER A 104 5.74 11.62 -4.89
C SER A 104 5.83 10.18 -5.42
N ILE A 105 4.72 9.48 -5.51
CA ILE A 105 4.64 8.12 -6.06
C ILE A 105 3.89 8.09 -7.39
N ASP A 106 3.71 9.23 -8.01
CA ASP A 106 3.02 9.34 -9.31
C ASP A 106 1.62 8.74 -9.26
N LEU A 107 0.89 9.02 -8.19
CA LEU A 107 -0.43 8.43 -7.99
C LEU A 107 -1.46 9.09 -8.91
N ASP A 108 -2.05 8.27 -9.78
CA ASP A 108 -3.08 8.71 -10.75
C ASP A 108 -4.30 7.81 -10.74
N TRP A 109 -4.27 6.73 -9.97
CA TRP A 109 -5.33 5.74 -9.91
C TRP A 109 -5.24 4.96 -8.62
N ILE A 110 -6.36 4.55 -8.06
CA ILE A 110 -6.42 3.59 -6.96
C ILE A 110 -7.47 2.50 -7.29
N PRO A 111 -7.24 1.25 -6.87
CA PRO A 111 -6.10 0.83 -6.06
C PRO A 111 -4.79 0.80 -6.87
N ARG A 112 -3.69 1.06 -6.21
CA ARG A 112 -2.34 0.92 -6.75
C ARG A 112 -1.60 -0.10 -5.89
N TYR A 113 -0.95 -1.05 -6.55
CA TYR A 113 -0.12 -2.06 -5.87
C TYR A 113 1.32 -1.89 -6.26
N ILE A 114 2.19 -1.80 -5.26
CA ILE A 114 3.62 -1.61 -5.47
C ILE A 114 4.32 -2.76 -4.75
N VAL A 115 5.20 -3.48 -5.44
CA VAL A 115 5.96 -4.60 -4.85
C VAL A 115 7.40 -4.18 -4.67
N LEU A 116 7.91 -4.37 -3.45
CA LEU A 116 9.33 -4.18 -3.15
C LEU A 116 9.95 -5.51 -2.76
N ASP A 117 11.16 -5.77 -3.27
CA ASP A 117 11.91 -6.97 -2.91
C ASP A 117 12.61 -6.79 -1.54
N LYS A 118 13.38 -7.79 -1.13
CA LYS A 118 14.09 -7.81 0.15
C LYS A 118 15.11 -6.68 0.29
N ASP A 119 15.60 -6.15 -0.82
CA ASP A 119 16.55 -5.04 -0.85
C ASP A 119 15.84 -3.69 -1.02
N GLN A 120 14.51 -3.68 -0.92
CA GLN A 120 13.66 -2.51 -1.06
C GLN A 120 13.69 -1.90 -2.46
N LYS A 121 14.04 -2.70 -3.45
CA LYS A 121 13.90 -2.28 -4.84
C LYS A 121 12.45 -2.41 -5.27
N VAL A 122 11.96 -1.41 -5.97
CA VAL A 122 10.62 -1.44 -6.54
C VAL A 122 10.66 -2.31 -7.78
N VAL A 123 10.04 -3.47 -7.70
CA VAL A 123 10.01 -4.44 -8.82
C VAL A 123 8.70 -4.39 -9.59
N LEU A 124 7.66 -3.78 -9.02
CA LEU A 124 6.39 -3.53 -9.69
C LEU A 124 5.83 -2.24 -9.10
N TYR A 125 5.51 -1.26 -9.96
CA TYR A 125 5.21 0.10 -9.51
C TYR A 125 3.77 0.54 -9.78
N ARG A 126 3.18 0.11 -10.89
CA ARG A 126 1.90 0.64 -11.37
C ARG A 126 0.80 -0.40 -11.54
N ALA A 127 0.85 -1.49 -10.78
CA ALA A 127 -0.20 -2.50 -10.86
C ALA A 127 -1.52 -1.97 -10.27
N ILE A 128 -2.61 -2.35 -10.89
CA ILE A 128 -3.96 -1.93 -10.49
C ILE A 128 -4.87 -3.16 -10.29
N GLU A 129 -6.15 -2.94 -10.08
CA GLU A 129 -7.11 -4.01 -9.76
C GLU A 129 -7.24 -5.10 -10.82
N THR A 130 -6.78 -4.86 -12.03
CA THR A 130 -6.80 -5.85 -13.12
C THR A 130 -5.51 -6.66 -13.22
N ASP A 131 -4.53 -6.41 -12.34
CA ASP A 131 -3.17 -6.93 -12.47
C ASP A 131 -2.79 -7.97 -11.41
N PHE A 132 -3.77 -8.62 -10.75
CA PHE A 132 -3.45 -9.58 -9.69
C PHE A 132 -2.62 -10.76 -10.17
N GLU A 133 -2.81 -11.18 -11.41
CA GLU A 133 -1.98 -12.25 -11.97
C GLU A 133 -0.51 -11.82 -12.08
N THR A 134 -0.29 -10.60 -12.55
CA THR A 134 1.05 -10.01 -12.64
C THR A 134 1.69 -9.88 -11.24
N ILE A 135 0.90 -9.43 -10.26
CA ILE A 135 1.39 -9.31 -8.88
C ILE A 135 1.80 -10.67 -8.35
N GLN A 136 0.94 -11.68 -8.52
CA GLN A 136 1.23 -13.05 -8.05
C GLN A 136 2.49 -13.61 -8.71
N THR A 137 2.65 -13.42 -10.02
CA THR A 137 3.84 -13.87 -10.75
C THR A 137 5.09 -13.17 -10.23
N THR A 138 5.00 -11.86 -10.01
CA THR A 138 6.11 -11.07 -9.46
C THR A 138 6.54 -11.63 -8.09
N LEU A 139 5.58 -11.87 -7.20
CA LEU A 139 5.87 -12.40 -5.86
C LEU A 139 6.49 -13.81 -5.94
N LYS A 140 5.97 -14.64 -6.82
CA LYS A 140 6.52 -16.00 -7.03
C LYS A 140 7.97 -15.93 -7.46
N ASN A 141 8.32 -15.02 -8.35
CA ASN A 141 9.68 -14.88 -8.86
C ASN A 141 10.68 -14.34 -7.83
N LEU A 142 10.18 -13.74 -6.73
CA LEU A 142 11.03 -13.24 -5.66
C LEU A 142 11.35 -14.26 -4.57
N LYS A 143 10.76 -15.45 -4.66
CA LYS A 143 10.99 -16.52 -3.66
C LYS A 143 12.33 -17.20 -3.84
#